data_c89f96138140622e71304a18f1d21e06
#
_entry.id   c89f96138140622e71304a18f1d21e06
#
_cell.length_a   1.000
_cell.length_b   1.000
_cell.length_c   1.000
_cell.angle_alpha   90.00
_cell.angle_beta   90.00
_cell.angle_gamma   90.00
#
_symmetry.space_group_name_H-M   'P 1'
#
loop_
_entity.id
_entity.type
_entity.pdbx_description
1 polymer ?
#
loop_
_entity_poly.entity_id
_entity_poly.type
_entity_poly.pdbx_seq_one_letter_code
_entity_poly.pdbx_strand_id
1 'polypeptide(L)'
;VIALQKQIVRSLPAKVLAVRHVVQINSEAGVDGVRWKSDAEKMRAALSLTSRGYHAKPYRRIIVTERGKERRIHIPVAYDKAMQVLYAYSLDPVAESTADRKSFAFRKGRSMFDAHAYICAAFEGDNAPDWVVRADVKACYDSISHKWLLEHIPMDAKVLREFLRAGAVFAGELFPSEQGISMGATLSPILGNMTLDGLQRYLYEHLYPDGKIDYKNGNLIRYADDLIVAVRSLADGIAVLDLLNNFLAERGLKLNMDKTGVFHLAVGFDFLSRHYERKDEVLMVRPSQKAVNDFEQRLSEFILNFHGSQKTLIQRLNRRLSGWGNYHRVTDAYDAFRRIDTVVQGLLVKKMRQLHPKRQWEHIRKRYWFRTSQGKHIFAVQNKKSIQVLRLSALNLAEHKAIRTGFHPYLDQEYYLWLQHHRDDQKVSGSQRRAVWIHQSGKCYYCGLPMLLDQEIELVEIKPGNGHKPQNMAYIHKRCNYDIVRDESADTGVDVIALLDEVTELPEVEDPYYPLREFFRLCSRSPVTLTFSDIEEIIGDRL
;
A
#
# COMPACT_ATOMS: atom_id res chain seq x y z
N VAL A 1 8.27 21.33 -15.27
CA VAL A 1 8.09 20.49 -14.05
C VAL A 1 8.44 21.29 -12.81
N ILE A 2 9.71 21.73 -12.59
CA ILE A 2 10.17 22.40 -11.34
C ILE A 2 9.37 23.67 -11.03
N ALA A 3 8.96 24.47 -12.02
CA ALA A 3 8.15 25.66 -11.79
C ALA A 3 6.79 25.32 -11.19
N LEU A 4 6.09 24.30 -11.74
CA LEU A 4 4.82 23.80 -11.20
C LEU A 4 4.97 23.21 -9.79
N GLN A 5 6.06 22.46 -9.56
CA GLN A 5 6.36 21.95 -8.22
C GLN A 5 6.50 23.07 -7.20
N LYS A 6 7.18 24.18 -7.55
CA LYS A 6 7.30 25.35 -6.67
C LYS A 6 5.96 25.97 -6.35
N GLN A 7 5.01 25.99 -7.28
CA GLN A 7 3.64 26.47 -7.03
C GLN A 7 2.93 25.54 -6.04
N ILE A 8 2.93 24.24 -6.28
CA ILE A 8 2.30 23.24 -5.38
C ILE A 8 2.88 23.36 -3.96
N VAL A 9 4.22 23.41 -3.83
CA VAL A 9 4.91 23.46 -2.54
C VAL A 9 4.61 24.77 -1.78
N ARG A 10 4.28 25.85 -2.46
CA ARG A 10 3.88 27.13 -1.84
C ARG A 10 2.39 27.19 -1.52
N SER A 11 1.58 26.38 -2.15
CA SER A 11 0.13 26.37 -2.03
C SER A 11 -0.31 25.99 -0.61
N LEU A 12 -1.13 26.83 0.03
CA LEU A 12 -1.66 26.55 1.36
C LEU A 12 -2.51 25.27 1.41
N PRO A 13 -3.42 25.01 0.45
CA PRO A 13 -4.14 23.75 0.41
C PRO A 13 -3.23 22.53 0.39
N ALA A 14 -2.16 22.53 -0.41
CA ALA A 14 -1.22 21.42 -0.46
C ALA A 14 -0.49 21.24 0.88
N LYS A 15 -0.12 22.34 1.57
CA LYS A 15 0.49 22.30 2.89
C LYS A 15 -0.45 21.72 3.95
N VAL A 16 -1.72 22.15 3.94
CA VAL A 16 -2.76 21.61 4.84
C VAL A 16 -2.97 20.11 4.59
N LEU A 17 -3.06 19.69 3.33
CA LEU A 17 -3.17 18.28 2.97
C LEU A 17 -1.94 17.47 3.43
N ALA A 18 -0.73 18.02 3.30
CA ALA A 18 0.50 17.36 3.76
C ALA A 18 0.50 17.17 5.28
N VAL A 19 0.14 18.18 6.05
CA VAL A 19 0.01 18.08 7.52
C VAL A 19 -1.07 17.06 7.90
N ARG A 20 -2.22 17.11 7.25
CA ARG A 20 -3.30 16.14 7.46
C ARG A 20 -2.83 14.71 7.20
N HIS A 21 -2.11 14.48 6.11
CA HIS A 21 -1.56 13.17 5.78
C HIS A 21 -0.65 12.62 6.90
N VAL A 22 0.25 13.46 7.43
CA VAL A 22 1.13 13.09 8.55
C VAL A 22 0.33 12.72 9.81
N VAL A 23 -0.74 13.48 10.12
CA VAL A 23 -1.61 13.17 11.27
C VAL A 23 -2.39 11.87 11.08
N GLN A 24 -2.89 11.60 9.87
CA GLN A 24 -3.66 10.38 9.56
C GLN A 24 -2.83 9.10 9.65
N ILE A 25 -1.57 9.14 9.22
CA ILE A 25 -0.66 7.98 9.34
C ILE A 25 -0.42 7.62 10.81
N ASN A 26 -0.62 8.55 11.74
CA ASN A 26 -0.42 8.35 13.19
C ASN A 26 0.91 7.65 13.51
N SER A 27 1.97 8.00 12.76
CA SER A 27 3.29 7.40 12.94
C SER A 27 3.96 7.90 14.21
N GLU A 28 4.96 7.19 14.68
CA GLU A 28 5.75 7.60 15.83
C GLU A 28 6.44 8.97 15.60
N ALA A 29 6.69 9.71 16.69
CA ALA A 29 7.42 10.96 16.65
C ALA A 29 8.88 10.76 16.26
N GLY A 30 9.48 11.77 15.60
CA GLY A 30 10.91 11.82 15.31
C GLY A 30 11.76 12.09 16.55
N VAL A 31 12.97 12.61 16.34
CA VAL A 31 13.92 12.95 17.43
C VAL A 31 13.42 14.05 18.35
N ASP A 32 12.52 14.93 17.88
CA ASP A 32 11.98 16.05 18.65
C ASP A 32 10.75 15.69 19.51
N GLY A 33 10.23 14.47 19.39
CA GLY A 33 9.05 14.00 20.12
C GLY A 33 7.74 14.69 19.72
N VAL A 34 7.73 15.58 18.73
CA VAL A 34 6.58 16.40 18.36
C VAL A 34 5.52 15.61 17.62
N ARG A 35 4.26 15.78 18.04
CA ARG A 35 3.04 15.33 17.35
C ARG A 35 2.00 16.45 17.39
N TRP A 36 1.39 16.76 16.26
CA TRP A 36 0.33 17.77 16.17
C TRP A 36 -1.01 17.17 16.58
N LYS A 37 -1.55 17.63 17.70
CA LYS A 37 -2.80 17.11 18.28
C LYS A 37 -3.97 18.02 17.99
N SER A 38 -3.83 19.31 18.32
CA SER A 38 -4.88 20.31 18.12
C SER A 38 -4.92 20.87 16.71
N ASP A 39 -6.06 21.39 16.28
CA ASP A 39 -6.21 21.97 14.95
C ASP A 39 -5.38 23.26 14.81
N ALA A 40 -5.22 24.01 15.89
CA ALA A 40 -4.33 25.17 15.93
C ALA A 40 -2.85 24.79 15.69
N GLU A 41 -2.38 23.66 16.24
CA GLU A 41 -1.03 23.15 15.97
C GLU A 41 -0.88 22.71 14.51
N LYS A 42 -1.89 22.01 13.97
CA LYS A 42 -1.90 21.56 12.58
C LYS A 42 -1.87 22.74 11.60
N MET A 43 -2.67 23.78 11.87
CA MET A 43 -2.70 24.97 11.02
C MET A 43 -1.37 25.74 11.11
N ARG A 44 -0.83 25.96 12.31
CA ARG A 44 0.49 26.59 12.46
C ARG A 44 1.58 25.80 11.73
N ALA A 45 1.55 24.49 11.81
CA ALA A 45 2.47 23.64 11.07
C ALA A 45 2.32 23.84 9.55
N ALA A 46 1.10 23.85 9.02
CA ALA A 46 0.86 24.07 7.59
C ALA A 46 1.39 25.45 7.13
N LEU A 47 1.11 26.50 7.88
CA LEU A 47 1.58 27.85 7.57
C LEU A 47 3.11 27.97 7.65
N SER A 48 3.77 27.22 8.54
CA SER A 48 5.22 27.24 8.70
C SER A 48 5.99 26.45 7.64
N LEU A 49 5.34 25.55 6.89
CA LEU A 49 6.02 24.75 5.87
C LEU A 49 6.62 25.66 4.78
N THR A 50 7.92 25.61 4.62
CA THR A 50 8.65 26.40 3.61
C THR A 50 9.92 25.71 3.17
N SER A 51 10.27 25.88 1.89
CA SER A 51 11.57 25.44 1.37
C SER A 51 12.67 26.48 1.55
N ARG A 52 12.31 27.74 1.90
CA ARG A 52 13.27 28.81 2.12
C ARG A 52 13.98 28.63 3.45
N GLY A 53 15.29 28.43 3.42
CA GLY A 53 16.09 28.18 4.63
C GLY A 53 15.76 26.83 5.30
N TYR A 54 15.22 25.87 4.54
CA TYR A 54 14.89 24.57 5.07
C TYR A 54 16.13 23.76 5.37
N HIS A 55 16.16 23.18 6.58
CA HIS A 55 17.16 22.22 7.04
C HIS A 55 16.44 21.03 7.68
N ALA A 56 16.69 19.84 7.16
CA ALA A 56 16.10 18.62 7.68
C ALA A 56 16.77 18.23 9.01
N LYS A 57 15.94 17.79 9.97
CA LYS A 57 16.44 17.23 11.22
C LYS A 57 16.84 15.76 11.02
N PRO A 58 17.81 15.25 11.83
CA PRO A 58 18.14 13.85 11.78
C PRO A 58 16.93 12.93 12.01
N TYR A 59 16.92 11.80 11.36
CA TYR A 59 15.90 10.76 11.59
C TYR A 59 16.11 10.09 12.94
N ARG A 60 15.05 9.73 13.64
CA ARG A 60 15.13 8.79 14.76
C ARG A 60 15.22 7.37 14.21
N ARG A 61 16.33 6.68 14.41
CA ARG A 61 16.52 5.30 13.98
C ARG A 61 15.93 4.36 15.03
N ILE A 62 15.15 3.38 14.57
CA ILE A 62 14.72 2.21 15.35
C ILE A 62 15.17 0.95 14.64
N ILE A 63 15.45 -0.09 15.40
CA ILE A 63 15.78 -1.42 14.88
C ILE A 63 14.56 -2.31 15.11
N VAL A 64 14.05 -2.88 14.03
CA VAL A 64 12.95 -3.85 14.07
C VAL A 64 13.47 -5.19 13.61
N THR A 65 13.40 -6.20 14.48
CA THR A 65 13.76 -7.56 14.10
C THR A 65 12.58 -8.25 13.43
N GLU A 66 12.69 -8.52 12.15
CA GLU A 66 11.69 -9.24 11.37
C GLU A 66 12.30 -10.50 10.77
N ARG A 67 11.77 -11.67 11.12
CA ARG A 67 12.27 -12.99 10.64
C ARG A 67 13.76 -13.23 10.92
N GLY A 68 14.23 -12.83 12.09
CA GLY A 68 15.64 -12.93 12.47
C GLY A 68 16.59 -11.99 11.74
N LYS A 69 16.07 -11.05 10.95
CA LYS A 69 16.84 -9.98 10.30
C LYS A 69 16.51 -8.65 10.93
N GLU A 70 17.53 -7.90 11.23
CA GLU A 70 17.40 -6.53 11.71
C GLU A 70 17.13 -5.59 10.52
N ARG A 71 16.09 -4.76 10.67
CA ARG A 71 15.78 -3.67 9.74
C ARG A 71 15.92 -2.34 10.46
N ARG A 72 16.64 -1.41 9.85
CA ARG A 72 16.79 -0.05 10.34
C ARG A 72 15.68 0.81 9.75
N ILE A 73 14.75 1.25 10.58
CA ILE A 73 13.67 2.15 10.17
C ILE A 73 14.00 3.55 10.65
N HIS A 74 13.89 4.52 9.78
CA HIS A 74 14.18 5.92 10.03
C HIS A 74 12.88 6.72 10.12
N ILE A 75 12.64 7.37 11.26
CA ILE A 75 11.43 8.13 11.54
C ILE A 75 11.77 9.62 11.50
N PRO A 76 11.34 10.37 10.47
CA PRO A 76 11.53 11.81 10.40
C PRO A 76 10.68 12.54 11.46
N VAL A 77 11.05 13.76 11.81
CA VAL A 77 10.19 14.64 12.61
C VAL A 77 8.91 14.99 11.85
N ALA A 78 7.84 15.38 12.56
CA ALA A 78 6.55 15.64 11.95
C ALA A 78 6.62 16.70 10.82
N TYR A 79 7.42 17.74 11.02
CA TYR A 79 7.66 18.79 10.03
C TYR A 79 8.31 18.25 8.75
N ASP A 80 9.37 17.44 8.88
CA ASP A 80 10.07 16.87 7.73
C ASP A 80 9.20 15.83 7.00
N LYS A 81 8.36 15.07 7.73
CA LYS A 81 7.34 14.22 7.11
C LYS A 81 6.40 15.04 6.22
N ALA A 82 5.90 16.18 6.73
CA ALA A 82 5.01 17.04 5.95
C ALA A 82 5.72 17.65 4.75
N MET A 83 6.98 18.07 4.89
CA MET A 83 7.79 18.54 3.77
C MET A 83 7.98 17.44 2.72
N GLN A 84 8.28 16.20 3.12
CA GLN A 84 8.40 15.08 2.20
C GLN A 84 7.09 14.76 1.48
N VAL A 85 5.95 14.78 2.20
CA VAL A 85 4.61 14.60 1.60
C VAL A 85 4.31 15.69 0.58
N LEU A 86 4.62 16.94 0.91
CA LEU A 86 4.41 18.10 0.05
C LEU A 86 5.18 17.97 -1.26
N TYR A 87 6.45 17.54 -1.19
CA TYR A 87 7.24 17.25 -2.38
C TYR A 87 6.79 15.99 -3.11
N ALA A 88 6.28 14.97 -2.38
CA ALA A 88 5.70 13.78 -3.00
C ALA A 88 4.48 14.12 -3.87
N TYR A 89 3.60 15.04 -3.44
CA TYR A 89 2.46 15.49 -4.26
C TYR A 89 2.89 16.09 -5.60
N SER A 90 4.05 16.75 -5.64
CA SER A 90 4.57 17.36 -6.86
C SER A 90 5.40 16.40 -7.71
N LEU A 91 6.01 15.39 -7.11
CA LEU A 91 6.92 14.46 -7.79
C LEU A 91 6.21 13.19 -8.29
N ASP A 92 5.21 12.68 -7.56
CA ASP A 92 4.53 11.44 -7.88
C ASP A 92 3.86 11.44 -9.28
N PRO A 93 3.19 12.51 -9.76
CA PRO A 93 2.68 12.57 -11.14
C PRO A 93 3.79 12.47 -12.19
N VAL A 94 4.96 13.03 -11.90
CA VAL A 94 6.13 12.96 -12.80
C VAL A 94 6.69 11.53 -12.82
N ALA A 95 6.86 10.95 -11.64
CA ALA A 95 7.31 9.56 -11.49
C ALA A 95 6.38 8.58 -12.23
N GLU A 96 5.04 8.77 -12.10
CA GLU A 96 4.07 7.94 -12.83
C GLU A 96 4.17 8.09 -14.35
N SER A 97 4.48 9.29 -14.85
CA SER A 97 4.61 9.55 -16.28
C SER A 97 5.87 8.94 -16.91
N THR A 98 6.93 8.74 -16.10
CA THR A 98 8.24 8.24 -16.58
C THR A 98 8.50 6.78 -16.20
N ALA A 99 7.65 6.21 -15.36
CA ALA A 99 7.84 4.87 -14.81
C ALA A 99 7.74 3.77 -15.87
N ASP A 100 8.49 2.70 -15.68
CA ASP A 100 8.33 1.48 -16.44
C ASP A 100 6.91 0.93 -16.31
N ARG A 101 6.29 0.55 -17.43
CA ARG A 101 4.86 0.15 -17.47
C ARG A 101 4.53 -1.03 -16.57
N LYS A 102 5.48 -1.96 -16.38
CA LYS A 102 5.35 -3.18 -15.58
C LYS A 102 6.11 -3.10 -14.26
N SER A 103 6.19 -1.90 -13.68
CA SER A 103 6.62 -1.65 -12.31
C SER A 103 5.39 -1.46 -11.41
N PHE A 104 5.28 -2.21 -10.31
CA PHE A 104 4.03 -2.32 -9.56
C PHE A 104 4.08 -1.86 -8.11
N ALA A 105 5.22 -1.96 -7.43
CA ALA A 105 5.32 -1.60 -6.02
C ALA A 105 5.26 -0.08 -5.79
N PHE A 106 4.61 0.32 -4.70
CA PHE A 106 4.50 1.71 -4.23
C PHE A 106 3.89 2.69 -5.25
N ARG A 107 3.13 2.21 -6.21
CA ARG A 107 2.46 3.00 -7.23
C ARG A 107 0.95 2.89 -7.08
N LYS A 108 0.24 4.01 -7.27
CA LYS A 108 -1.21 4.10 -7.10
C LYS A 108 -1.96 3.13 -8.01
N GLY A 109 -2.93 2.44 -7.44
CA GLY A 109 -3.78 1.49 -8.17
C GLY A 109 -3.10 0.19 -8.58
N ARG A 110 -1.81 -0.02 -8.27
CA ARG A 110 -1.06 -1.24 -8.59
C ARG A 110 -0.82 -2.10 -7.36
N SER A 111 -0.71 -3.39 -7.59
CA SER A 111 -0.55 -4.39 -6.55
C SER A 111 0.36 -5.55 -6.98
N MET A 112 0.73 -6.39 -6.04
CA MET A 112 1.43 -7.64 -6.31
C MET A 112 0.60 -8.65 -7.12
N PHE A 113 -0.72 -8.50 -7.12
CA PHE A 113 -1.60 -9.32 -7.95
C PHE A 113 -1.51 -8.93 -9.42
N ASP A 114 -1.29 -7.64 -9.71
CA ASP A 114 -1.03 -7.17 -11.07
C ASP A 114 0.31 -7.71 -11.57
N ALA A 115 1.37 -7.64 -10.74
CA ALA A 115 2.66 -8.24 -11.09
C ALA A 115 2.51 -9.72 -11.41
N HIS A 116 1.77 -10.49 -10.57
CA HIS A 116 1.47 -11.89 -10.80
C HIS A 116 0.76 -12.13 -12.15
N ALA A 117 -0.30 -11.37 -12.43
CA ALA A 117 -1.04 -11.53 -13.68
C ALA A 117 -0.17 -11.25 -14.92
N TYR A 118 0.71 -10.22 -14.82
CA TYR A 118 1.67 -9.93 -15.91
C TYR A 118 2.77 -10.99 -16.04
N ILE A 119 3.17 -11.65 -14.97
CA ILE A 119 4.08 -12.80 -15.03
C ILE A 119 3.40 -13.95 -15.75
N CYS A 120 2.17 -14.30 -15.36
CA CYS A 120 1.41 -15.35 -16.07
C CYS A 120 1.30 -15.02 -17.57
N ALA A 121 0.86 -13.83 -17.92
CA ALA A 121 0.74 -13.41 -19.31
C ALA A 121 2.09 -13.39 -20.09
N ALA A 122 3.22 -13.21 -19.42
CA ALA A 122 4.54 -13.25 -20.06
C ALA A 122 4.98 -14.69 -20.41
N PHE A 123 4.55 -15.66 -19.60
CA PHE A 123 4.99 -17.04 -19.72
C PHE A 123 3.88 -18.02 -20.20
N GLU A 124 2.69 -17.52 -20.53
CA GLU A 124 1.60 -18.30 -21.13
C GLU A 124 1.51 -18.12 -22.64
N GLY A 125 0.93 -19.14 -23.30
CA GLY A 125 0.65 -19.16 -24.73
C GLY A 125 1.82 -19.59 -25.61
N ASP A 126 1.51 -19.77 -26.90
CA ASP A 126 2.46 -20.20 -27.90
C ASP A 126 3.63 -19.20 -28.03
N ASN A 127 4.83 -19.73 -28.19
CA ASN A 127 6.07 -18.92 -28.25
C ASN A 127 6.38 -18.09 -26.99
N ALA A 128 5.84 -18.46 -25.82
CA ALA A 128 6.28 -17.86 -24.56
C ALA A 128 7.74 -18.24 -24.26
N PRO A 129 8.53 -17.36 -23.62
CA PRO A 129 9.89 -17.67 -23.21
C PRO A 129 9.96 -18.81 -22.19
N ASP A 130 11.04 -19.61 -22.25
CA ASP A 130 11.29 -20.70 -21.28
C ASP A 130 12.28 -20.35 -20.20
N TRP A 131 12.91 -19.20 -20.32
CA TRP A 131 13.93 -18.74 -19.40
C TRP A 131 13.51 -17.45 -18.70
N VAL A 132 13.99 -17.29 -17.48
CA VAL A 132 13.76 -16.09 -16.69
C VAL A 132 15.05 -15.69 -15.97
N VAL A 133 15.41 -14.41 -16.07
CA VAL A 133 16.34 -13.79 -15.15
C VAL A 133 15.56 -13.34 -13.94
N ARG A 134 15.92 -13.83 -12.75
CA ARG A 134 15.46 -13.29 -11.48
C ARG A 134 16.59 -12.52 -10.85
N ALA A 135 16.34 -11.28 -10.45
CA ALA A 135 17.35 -10.44 -9.83
C ALA A 135 16.80 -9.68 -8.61
N ASP A 136 17.67 -9.51 -7.62
CA ASP A 136 17.45 -8.76 -6.37
C ASP A 136 18.59 -7.75 -6.24
N VAL A 137 18.27 -6.51 -5.87
CA VAL A 137 19.27 -5.46 -5.69
C VAL A 137 19.76 -5.48 -4.24
N LYS A 138 21.09 -5.60 -4.07
CA LYS A 138 21.70 -5.67 -2.73
C LYS A 138 21.54 -4.34 -2.00
N ALA A 139 20.89 -4.38 -0.82
CA ALA A 139 20.69 -3.21 0.04
C ALA A 139 20.27 -1.96 -0.74
N CYS A 140 19.28 -2.10 -1.64
CA CYS A 140 18.91 -1.07 -2.61
C CYS A 140 18.78 0.32 -1.97
N TYR A 141 17.92 0.45 -0.97
CA TYR A 141 17.67 1.74 -0.29
C TYR A 141 18.90 2.33 0.40
N ASP A 142 19.79 1.48 0.92
CA ASP A 142 20.99 1.93 1.65
C ASP A 142 22.16 2.32 0.72
N SER A 143 22.06 2.01 -0.59
CA SER A 143 23.19 2.10 -1.51
C SER A 143 23.04 3.10 -2.64
N ILE A 144 21.82 3.67 -2.87
CA ILE A 144 21.58 4.61 -3.96
C ILE A 144 22.52 5.82 -3.88
N SER A 145 23.19 6.16 -4.98
CA SER A 145 24.08 7.30 -5.06
C SER A 145 23.34 8.63 -4.86
N HIS A 146 23.73 9.43 -3.85
CA HIS A 146 23.21 10.78 -3.65
C HIS A 146 23.51 11.69 -4.84
N LYS A 147 24.71 11.52 -5.47
CA LYS A 147 25.09 12.26 -6.67
C LYS A 147 24.09 12.01 -7.79
N TRP A 148 23.81 10.72 -8.07
CA TRP A 148 22.86 10.34 -9.12
C TRP A 148 21.46 10.92 -8.85
N LEU A 149 20.96 10.82 -7.61
CA LEU A 149 19.65 11.37 -7.25
C LEU A 149 19.58 12.89 -7.47
N LEU A 150 20.62 13.64 -7.08
CA LEU A 150 20.66 15.10 -7.22
C LEU A 150 20.74 15.54 -8.68
N GLU A 151 21.28 14.72 -9.56
CA GLU A 151 21.41 15.00 -11.00
C GLU A 151 20.16 14.61 -11.79
N HIS A 152 19.42 13.56 -11.37
CA HIS A 152 18.36 12.96 -12.17
C HIS A 152 16.94 13.18 -11.63
N ILE A 153 16.78 13.42 -10.33
CA ILE A 153 15.44 13.64 -9.77
C ILE A 153 15.00 15.09 -10.01
N PRO A 154 13.87 15.31 -10.71
CA PRO A 154 13.41 16.65 -11.07
C PRO A 154 12.68 17.34 -9.90
N MET A 155 13.40 17.64 -8.81
CA MET A 155 12.90 18.42 -7.68
C MET A 155 13.95 19.45 -7.20
N ASP A 156 13.57 20.29 -6.25
CA ASP A 156 14.51 21.26 -5.65
C ASP A 156 15.72 20.54 -5.06
N ALA A 157 16.89 20.70 -5.69
CA ALA A 157 18.11 20.00 -5.31
C ALA A 157 18.62 20.37 -3.91
N LYS A 158 18.27 21.57 -3.38
CA LYS A 158 18.63 21.96 -2.01
C LYS A 158 17.83 21.16 -1.01
N VAL A 159 16.52 21.08 -1.20
CA VAL A 159 15.62 20.32 -0.33
C VAL A 159 15.89 18.82 -0.43
N LEU A 160 16.15 18.29 -1.65
CA LEU A 160 16.53 16.90 -1.81
C LEU A 160 17.82 16.58 -1.04
N ARG A 161 18.81 17.45 -1.13
CA ARG A 161 20.08 17.28 -0.40
C ARG A 161 19.86 17.25 1.11
N GLU A 162 18.98 18.08 1.65
CA GLU A 162 18.63 18.07 3.06
C GLU A 162 18.01 16.73 3.48
N PHE A 163 17.06 16.21 2.71
CA PHE A 163 16.46 14.89 2.99
C PHE A 163 17.49 13.75 2.94
N LEU A 164 18.39 13.78 1.99
CA LEU A 164 19.40 12.73 1.79
C LEU A 164 20.48 12.76 2.89
N ARG A 165 20.89 13.96 3.34
CA ARG A 165 21.99 14.16 4.30
C ARG A 165 21.55 14.34 5.74
N ALA A 166 20.26 14.24 6.04
CA ALA A 166 19.73 14.44 7.39
C ALA A 166 20.39 13.55 8.47
N GLY A 167 20.95 12.40 8.05
CA GLY A 167 21.53 11.43 8.99
C GLY A 167 20.48 10.79 9.90
N ALA A 168 20.92 9.99 10.86
CA ALA A 168 20.04 9.33 11.81
C ALA A 168 20.64 9.28 13.22
N VAL A 169 19.81 9.50 14.23
CA VAL A 169 20.18 9.36 15.64
C VAL A 169 19.73 8.00 16.15
N PHE A 170 20.66 7.28 16.78
CA PHE A 170 20.44 6.01 17.46
C PHE A 170 21.24 5.96 18.75
N ALA A 171 20.61 5.61 19.87
CA ALA A 171 21.25 5.57 21.19
C ALA A 171 21.99 6.87 21.60
N GLY A 172 21.51 8.03 21.12
CA GLY A 172 22.12 9.34 21.41
C GLY A 172 23.23 9.76 20.44
N GLU A 173 23.67 8.89 19.55
CA GLU A 173 24.72 9.19 18.56
C GLU A 173 24.14 9.51 17.19
N LEU A 174 24.75 10.49 16.49
CA LEU A 174 24.40 10.88 15.13
C LEU A 174 25.23 10.09 14.10
N PHE A 175 24.55 9.40 13.23
CA PHE A 175 25.13 8.67 12.09
C PHE A 175 24.87 9.48 10.80
N PRO A 176 25.90 10.00 10.15
CA PRO A 176 25.75 10.72 8.90
C PRO A 176 25.25 9.81 7.77
N SER A 177 24.66 10.39 6.73
CA SER A 177 24.21 9.69 5.52
C SER A 177 24.97 10.25 4.31
N GLU A 178 25.81 9.43 3.68
CA GLU A 178 26.60 9.79 2.49
C GLU A 178 26.04 9.17 1.21
N GLN A 179 25.25 8.11 1.34
CA GLN A 179 24.56 7.40 0.28
C GLN A 179 23.23 6.82 0.79
N GLY A 180 22.39 6.37 -0.11
CA GLY A 180 21.11 5.73 0.20
C GLY A 180 19.99 6.71 0.49
N ILE A 181 18.80 6.14 0.63
CA ILE A 181 17.56 6.84 1.00
C ILE A 181 16.98 6.20 2.26
N SER A 182 16.38 7.00 3.12
CA SER A 182 15.91 6.54 4.43
C SER A 182 14.70 5.62 4.34
N MET A 183 14.84 4.36 4.77
CA MET A 183 13.71 3.43 4.88
C MET A 183 12.72 3.94 5.94
N GLY A 184 11.46 4.14 5.53
CA GLY A 184 10.38 4.69 6.38
C GLY A 184 10.11 6.19 6.15
N ALA A 185 10.90 6.88 5.34
CA ALA A 185 10.60 8.23 4.88
C ALA A 185 9.56 8.21 3.75
N THR A 186 8.65 9.18 3.74
CA THR A 186 7.49 9.18 2.81
C THR A 186 7.89 9.31 1.34
N LEU A 187 8.94 10.06 1.06
CA LEU A 187 9.42 10.29 -0.31
C LEU A 187 10.26 9.12 -0.86
N SER A 188 10.84 8.29 0.01
CA SER A 188 11.79 7.24 -0.39
C SER A 188 11.22 6.21 -1.38
N PRO A 189 9.96 5.74 -1.30
CA PRO A 189 9.42 4.82 -2.31
C PRO A 189 9.38 5.43 -3.72
N ILE A 190 9.09 6.72 -3.84
CA ILE A 190 9.08 7.42 -5.12
C ILE A 190 10.52 7.53 -5.65
N LEU A 191 11.46 7.97 -4.82
CA LEU A 191 12.88 8.07 -5.21
C LEU A 191 13.46 6.72 -5.61
N GLY A 192 13.16 5.66 -4.84
CA GLY A 192 13.60 4.29 -5.15
C GLY A 192 13.06 3.79 -6.49
N ASN A 193 11.77 4.02 -6.78
CA ASN A 193 11.20 3.68 -8.07
C ASN A 193 11.84 4.48 -9.21
N MET A 194 11.94 5.82 -9.08
CA MET A 194 12.56 6.67 -10.10
C MET A 194 14.04 6.31 -10.38
N THR A 195 14.75 5.80 -9.36
CA THR A 195 16.11 5.29 -9.53
C THR A 195 16.17 4.08 -10.46
N LEU A 196 15.16 3.23 -10.42
CA LEU A 196 15.10 1.98 -11.19
C LEU A 196 14.27 2.10 -12.47
N ASP A 197 13.52 3.19 -12.65
CA ASP A 197 12.70 3.42 -13.85
C ASP A 197 13.58 3.73 -15.07
N GLY A 198 13.05 3.35 -16.23
CA GLY A 198 13.77 3.38 -17.51
C GLY A 198 14.57 2.11 -17.80
N LEU A 199 14.60 1.15 -16.87
CA LEU A 199 15.32 -0.12 -17.06
C LEU A 199 14.76 -0.92 -18.23
N GLN A 200 13.44 -0.99 -18.42
CA GLN A 200 12.85 -1.69 -19.57
C GLN A 200 13.31 -1.11 -20.90
N ARG A 201 13.33 0.23 -21.00
CA ARG A 201 13.81 0.91 -22.21
C ARG A 201 15.28 0.62 -22.43
N TYR A 202 16.11 0.75 -21.38
CA TYR A 202 17.53 0.45 -21.44
C TYR A 202 17.81 -0.99 -21.94
N LEU A 203 17.08 -1.98 -21.42
CA LEU A 203 17.20 -3.37 -21.89
C LEU A 203 16.88 -3.49 -23.37
N TYR A 204 15.79 -2.90 -23.86
CA TYR A 204 15.42 -2.99 -25.26
C TYR A 204 16.40 -2.26 -26.20
N GLU A 205 16.89 -1.09 -25.82
CA GLU A 205 17.88 -0.34 -26.60
C GLU A 205 19.20 -1.12 -26.80
N HIS A 206 19.60 -1.92 -25.81
CA HIS A 206 20.86 -2.69 -25.86
C HIS A 206 20.69 -4.11 -26.41
N LEU A 207 19.54 -4.76 -26.18
CA LEU A 207 19.26 -6.08 -26.76
C LEU A 207 18.90 -5.99 -28.25
N TYR A 208 18.34 -4.86 -28.68
CA TYR A 208 17.85 -4.67 -30.06
C TYR A 208 18.35 -3.36 -30.67
N PRO A 209 19.66 -3.26 -30.96
CA PRO A 209 20.24 -2.04 -31.50
C PRO A 209 19.71 -1.69 -32.89
N ASP A 210 19.16 -2.66 -33.60
CA ASP A 210 18.53 -2.47 -34.92
C ASP A 210 17.04 -2.03 -34.81
N GLY A 211 16.51 -1.90 -33.61
CA GLY A 211 15.14 -1.48 -33.34
C GLY A 211 14.06 -2.55 -33.55
N LYS A 212 14.42 -3.79 -33.93
CA LYS A 212 13.45 -4.89 -34.14
C LYS A 212 13.16 -5.61 -32.84
N ILE A 213 12.40 -4.97 -31.95
CA ILE A 213 12.15 -5.47 -30.59
C ILE A 213 11.25 -6.72 -30.58
N ASP A 214 11.74 -7.81 -30.01
CA ASP A 214 10.90 -8.90 -29.55
C ASP A 214 10.38 -8.62 -28.14
N TYR A 215 9.12 -8.18 -28.04
CA TYR A 215 8.51 -7.83 -26.75
C TYR A 215 8.33 -9.00 -25.77
N LYS A 216 8.57 -10.25 -26.19
CA LYS A 216 8.60 -11.42 -25.34
C LYS A 216 9.98 -11.69 -24.74
N ASN A 217 11.05 -11.23 -25.40
CA ASN A 217 12.43 -11.36 -24.92
C ASN A 217 12.91 -10.03 -24.31
N GLY A 218 13.52 -10.06 -23.14
CA GLY A 218 13.91 -8.85 -22.40
C GLY A 218 12.74 -8.15 -21.70
N ASN A 219 11.61 -8.83 -21.53
CA ASN A 219 10.39 -8.29 -20.93
C ASN A 219 10.51 -8.22 -19.40
N LEU A 220 10.65 -7.00 -18.88
CA LEU A 220 10.83 -6.73 -17.45
C LEU A 220 9.51 -6.68 -16.70
N ILE A 221 9.45 -7.31 -15.53
CA ILE A 221 8.40 -7.16 -14.52
C ILE A 221 9.08 -6.86 -13.18
N ARG A 222 8.75 -5.73 -12.57
CA ARG A 222 9.43 -5.23 -11.37
C ARG A 222 8.45 -4.97 -10.22
N TYR A 223 8.84 -5.37 -9.02
CA TYR A 223 8.13 -5.05 -7.78
C TYR A 223 9.13 -4.48 -6.75
N ALA A 224 9.25 -3.17 -6.66
CA ALA A 224 10.32 -2.44 -5.96
C ALA A 224 11.71 -2.81 -6.52
N ASP A 225 12.57 -3.39 -5.68
CA ASP A 225 13.91 -3.89 -5.98
C ASP A 225 13.94 -5.36 -6.44
N ASP A 226 12.86 -6.11 -6.26
CA ASP A 226 12.70 -7.46 -6.83
C ASP A 226 12.28 -7.36 -8.30
N LEU A 227 13.00 -8.00 -9.21
CA LEU A 227 12.69 -7.98 -10.64
C LEU A 227 12.87 -9.34 -11.31
N ILE A 228 12.11 -9.54 -12.37
CA ILE A 228 12.31 -10.64 -13.31
C ILE A 228 12.34 -10.09 -14.74
N VAL A 229 13.10 -10.77 -15.60
CA VAL A 229 13.12 -10.51 -17.04
C VAL A 229 12.89 -11.83 -17.78
N ALA A 230 11.82 -11.91 -18.55
CA ALA A 230 11.55 -13.06 -19.40
C ALA A 230 12.49 -13.06 -20.60
N VAL A 231 13.16 -14.18 -20.87
CA VAL A 231 14.16 -14.31 -21.92
C VAL A 231 14.01 -15.65 -22.67
N ARG A 232 14.40 -15.68 -23.96
CA ARG A 232 14.23 -16.87 -24.78
C ARG A 232 15.29 -17.92 -24.56
N SER A 233 16.50 -17.53 -24.18
CA SER A 233 17.64 -18.43 -24.03
C SER A 233 18.47 -18.11 -22.79
N LEU A 234 19.31 -19.06 -22.39
CA LEU A 234 20.32 -18.85 -21.35
C LEU A 234 21.31 -17.74 -21.75
N ALA A 235 21.67 -17.66 -23.03
CA ALA A 235 22.57 -16.63 -23.54
C ALA A 235 21.96 -15.22 -23.41
N ASP A 236 20.67 -15.06 -23.77
CA ASP A 236 19.94 -13.80 -23.53
C ASP A 236 19.89 -13.45 -22.04
N GLY A 237 19.70 -14.46 -21.19
CA GLY A 237 19.68 -14.28 -19.75
C GLY A 237 21.01 -13.75 -19.20
N ILE A 238 22.12 -14.27 -19.68
CA ILE A 238 23.48 -13.81 -19.31
C ILE A 238 23.69 -12.35 -19.78
N ALA A 239 23.34 -12.05 -21.04
CA ALA A 239 23.41 -10.69 -21.57
C ALA A 239 22.57 -9.69 -20.75
N VAL A 240 21.36 -10.09 -20.34
CA VAL A 240 20.51 -9.28 -19.46
C VAL A 240 21.15 -9.05 -18.10
N LEU A 241 21.82 -10.04 -17.49
CA LEU A 241 22.53 -9.84 -16.22
C LEU A 241 23.64 -8.80 -16.33
N ASP A 242 24.40 -8.80 -17.41
CA ASP A 242 25.45 -7.80 -17.67
C ASP A 242 24.85 -6.41 -17.86
N LEU A 243 23.75 -6.29 -18.59
CA LEU A 243 23.03 -5.03 -18.77
C LEU A 243 22.47 -4.52 -17.43
N LEU A 244 21.89 -5.39 -16.60
CA LEU A 244 21.42 -5.04 -15.27
C LEU A 244 22.56 -4.51 -14.39
N ASN A 245 23.72 -5.16 -14.39
CA ASN A 245 24.89 -4.71 -13.64
C ASN A 245 25.34 -3.31 -14.09
N ASN A 246 25.42 -3.04 -15.41
CA ASN A 246 25.81 -1.74 -15.94
C ASN A 246 24.81 -0.66 -15.55
N PHE A 247 23.50 -0.90 -15.73
CA PHE A 247 22.43 0.03 -15.35
C PHE A 247 22.46 0.38 -13.86
N LEU A 248 22.66 -0.61 -13.01
CA LEU A 248 22.69 -0.46 -11.55
C LEU A 248 23.96 0.25 -11.07
N ALA A 249 25.11 -0.03 -11.68
CA ALA A 249 26.40 0.56 -11.30
C ALA A 249 26.42 2.08 -11.41
N GLU A 250 25.81 2.66 -12.46
CA GLU A 250 25.66 4.12 -12.62
C GLU A 250 24.92 4.78 -11.45
N ARG A 251 24.01 4.01 -10.79
CA ARG A 251 23.16 4.43 -9.67
C ARG A 251 23.76 4.13 -8.30
N GLY A 252 25.00 3.58 -8.29
CA GLY A 252 25.67 3.13 -7.06
C GLY A 252 25.13 1.80 -6.51
N LEU A 253 24.34 1.09 -7.31
CA LEU A 253 23.68 -0.15 -6.94
C LEU A 253 24.42 -1.39 -7.45
N LYS A 254 24.19 -2.55 -6.83
CA LYS A 254 24.76 -3.84 -7.22
C LYS A 254 23.72 -4.95 -7.10
N LEU A 255 23.82 -5.96 -7.95
CA LEU A 255 23.03 -7.19 -7.82
C LEU A 255 23.40 -7.97 -6.57
N ASN A 256 22.43 -8.60 -5.97
CA ASN A 256 22.60 -9.59 -4.90
C ASN A 256 22.79 -10.97 -5.52
N MET A 257 24.03 -11.38 -5.72
CA MET A 257 24.36 -12.61 -6.44
C MET A 257 23.82 -13.88 -5.76
N ASP A 258 23.58 -13.86 -4.45
CA ASP A 258 22.99 -15.01 -3.72
C ASP A 258 21.52 -15.28 -4.10
N LYS A 259 20.86 -14.28 -4.69
CA LYS A 259 19.44 -14.33 -5.06
C LYS A 259 19.17 -14.05 -6.54
N THR A 260 20.23 -13.80 -7.30
CA THR A 260 20.16 -13.48 -8.72
C THR A 260 20.63 -14.67 -9.55
N GLY A 261 19.90 -14.96 -10.63
CA GLY A 261 20.27 -16.04 -11.54
C GLY A 261 19.35 -16.13 -12.73
N VAL A 262 19.73 -17.02 -13.67
CA VAL A 262 18.93 -17.39 -14.85
C VAL A 262 18.35 -18.77 -14.62
N PHE A 263 17.04 -18.90 -14.73
CA PHE A 263 16.30 -20.14 -14.43
C PHE A 263 15.49 -20.58 -15.65
N HIS A 264 15.44 -21.88 -15.88
CA HIS A 264 14.53 -22.48 -16.85
C HIS A 264 13.18 -22.77 -16.19
N LEU A 265 12.08 -22.48 -16.87
CA LEU A 265 10.73 -22.64 -16.33
C LEU A 265 10.36 -24.08 -15.97
N ALA A 266 10.96 -25.08 -16.58
CA ALA A 266 10.75 -26.48 -16.20
C ALA A 266 11.30 -26.81 -14.79
N VAL A 267 12.27 -26.03 -14.30
CA VAL A 267 12.79 -26.14 -12.92
C VAL A 267 11.99 -25.22 -12.00
N GLY A 268 11.47 -24.13 -12.56
CA GLY A 268 10.71 -23.10 -11.88
C GLY A 268 11.55 -22.08 -11.11
N PHE A 269 10.88 -21.04 -10.65
CA PHE A 269 11.49 -19.99 -9.84
C PHE A 269 10.49 -19.42 -8.83
N ASP A 270 11.03 -18.87 -7.73
CA ASP A 270 10.23 -18.22 -6.71
C ASP A 270 10.24 -16.70 -6.92
N PHE A 271 9.06 -16.07 -6.93
CA PHE A 271 8.91 -14.62 -6.95
C PHE A 271 7.69 -14.18 -6.14
N LEU A 272 7.81 -13.15 -5.31
CA LEU A 272 6.73 -12.65 -4.45
C LEU A 272 5.99 -13.76 -3.68
N SER A 273 6.73 -14.63 -3.02
CA SER A 273 6.19 -15.78 -2.24
C SER A 273 5.40 -16.81 -3.06
N ARG A 274 5.52 -16.80 -4.37
CA ARG A 274 4.91 -17.76 -5.29
C ARG A 274 6.00 -18.49 -6.06
N HIS A 275 5.71 -19.75 -6.41
CA HIS A 275 6.52 -20.59 -7.27
C HIS A 275 5.87 -20.70 -8.63
N TYR A 276 6.62 -20.40 -9.68
CA TYR A 276 6.20 -20.45 -11.07
C TYR A 276 6.98 -21.58 -11.76
N GLU A 277 6.31 -22.53 -12.36
CA GLU A 277 6.89 -23.69 -13.00
C GLU A 277 6.06 -24.06 -14.25
N ARG A 278 6.69 -24.44 -15.36
CA ARG A 278 5.99 -24.94 -16.54
C ARG A 278 6.07 -26.47 -16.56
N LYS A 279 4.91 -27.12 -16.58
CA LYS A 279 4.76 -28.56 -16.76
C LYS A 279 3.78 -28.83 -17.88
N ASP A 280 4.16 -29.71 -18.80
CA ASP A 280 3.28 -30.13 -19.90
C ASP A 280 2.66 -28.92 -20.64
N GLU A 281 3.50 -27.92 -20.98
CA GLU A 281 3.15 -26.66 -21.62
C GLU A 281 2.22 -25.73 -20.79
N VAL A 282 1.84 -26.11 -19.57
CA VAL A 282 0.99 -25.33 -18.68
C VAL A 282 1.83 -24.63 -17.62
N LEU A 283 1.64 -23.33 -17.48
CA LEU A 283 2.23 -22.56 -16.38
C LEU A 283 1.46 -22.85 -15.08
N MET A 284 2.12 -23.53 -14.14
CA MET A 284 1.60 -23.78 -12.80
C MET A 284 2.13 -22.74 -11.83
N VAL A 285 1.24 -22.16 -11.03
CA VAL A 285 1.62 -21.17 -10.01
C VAL A 285 1.03 -21.56 -8.67
N ARG A 286 1.90 -21.73 -7.68
CA ARG A 286 1.51 -22.15 -6.32
C ARG A 286 2.23 -21.31 -5.26
N PRO A 287 1.78 -21.30 -3.98
CA PRO A 287 2.56 -20.74 -2.89
C PRO A 287 3.95 -21.38 -2.85
N SER A 288 5.03 -20.57 -2.73
CA SER A 288 6.38 -21.14 -2.64
C SER A 288 6.53 -21.96 -1.35
N GLN A 289 7.33 -23.01 -1.39
CA GLN A 289 7.57 -23.89 -0.22
C GLN A 289 8.08 -23.08 0.98
N LYS A 290 8.93 -22.08 0.71
CA LYS A 290 9.41 -21.15 1.74
C LYS A 290 8.27 -20.35 2.36
N ALA A 291 7.34 -19.81 1.57
CA ALA A 291 6.21 -19.05 2.06
C ALA A 291 5.28 -19.90 2.95
N VAL A 292 5.06 -21.16 2.58
CA VAL A 292 4.28 -22.13 3.37
C VAL A 292 4.98 -22.39 4.70
N ASN A 293 6.26 -22.77 4.68
CA ASN A 293 7.05 -23.08 5.89
C ASN A 293 7.14 -21.88 6.84
N ASP A 294 7.42 -20.69 6.32
CA ASP A 294 7.48 -19.43 7.10
C ASP A 294 6.12 -19.12 7.75
N PHE A 295 5.02 -19.46 7.08
CA PHE A 295 3.68 -19.24 7.64
C PHE A 295 3.34 -20.26 8.72
N GLU A 296 3.68 -21.53 8.53
CA GLU A 296 3.54 -22.58 9.55
C GLU A 296 4.30 -22.23 10.82
N GLN A 297 5.54 -21.78 10.69
CA GLN A 297 6.34 -21.35 11.86
C GLN A 297 5.66 -20.20 12.61
N ARG A 298 5.24 -19.15 11.91
CA ARG A 298 4.53 -18.00 12.53
C ARG A 298 3.23 -18.40 13.20
N LEU A 299 2.49 -19.34 12.64
CA LEU A 299 1.27 -19.88 13.25
C LEU A 299 1.60 -20.68 14.52
N SER A 300 2.67 -21.48 14.49
CA SER A 300 3.15 -22.23 15.64
C SER A 300 3.54 -21.30 16.80
N GLU A 301 4.39 -20.32 16.52
CA GLU A 301 4.81 -19.32 17.51
C GLU A 301 3.59 -18.56 18.08
N PHE A 302 2.68 -18.14 17.23
CA PHE A 302 1.50 -17.41 17.65
C PHE A 302 0.56 -18.26 18.51
N ILE A 303 0.20 -19.47 18.06
CA ILE A 303 -0.80 -20.32 18.76
C ILE A 303 -0.23 -20.83 20.08
N LEU A 304 1.00 -21.33 20.09
CA LEU A 304 1.58 -21.94 21.30
C LEU A 304 1.89 -20.91 22.39
N ASN A 305 2.31 -19.69 22.01
CA ASN A 305 2.61 -18.61 22.96
C ASN A 305 1.41 -17.70 23.23
N PHE A 306 0.21 -18.01 22.71
CA PHE A 306 -0.94 -17.14 22.91
C PHE A 306 -1.45 -17.23 24.36
N HIS A 307 -1.65 -16.06 24.98
CA HIS A 307 -2.32 -15.89 26.26
C HIS A 307 -3.61 -15.09 26.07
N GLY A 308 -4.74 -15.65 26.49
CA GLY A 308 -6.02 -14.98 26.35
C GLY A 308 -7.20 -15.93 26.15
N SER A 309 -8.37 -15.37 25.90
CA SER A 309 -9.60 -16.16 25.72
C SER A 309 -9.62 -16.91 24.38
N GLN A 310 -10.36 -18.01 24.32
CA GLN A 310 -10.60 -18.76 23.08
C GLN A 310 -11.16 -17.87 21.97
N LYS A 311 -12.10 -16.97 22.29
CA LYS A 311 -12.67 -16.00 21.34
C LYS A 311 -11.58 -15.13 20.71
N THR A 312 -10.71 -14.55 21.54
CA THR A 312 -9.63 -13.68 21.07
C THR A 312 -8.60 -14.46 20.25
N LEU A 313 -8.28 -15.70 20.64
CA LEU A 313 -7.41 -16.58 19.85
C LEU A 313 -7.97 -16.77 18.44
N ILE A 314 -9.25 -17.19 18.33
CA ILE A 314 -9.92 -17.43 17.04
C ILE A 314 -9.92 -16.17 16.19
N GLN A 315 -10.31 -15.02 16.74
CA GLN A 315 -10.36 -13.77 15.98
C GLN A 315 -8.99 -13.34 15.44
N ARG A 316 -7.94 -13.44 16.27
CA ARG A 316 -6.58 -13.09 15.85
C ARG A 316 -5.99 -14.11 14.88
N LEU A 317 -6.31 -15.39 15.05
CA LEU A 317 -5.91 -16.46 14.14
C LEU A 317 -6.58 -16.28 12.77
N ASN A 318 -7.88 -16.04 12.74
CA ASN A 318 -8.63 -15.85 11.50
C ASN A 318 -8.12 -14.65 10.68
N ARG A 319 -7.71 -13.55 11.31
CA ARG A 319 -7.08 -12.43 10.60
C ARG A 319 -5.81 -12.86 9.86
N ARG A 320 -4.98 -13.71 10.48
CA ARG A 320 -3.75 -14.24 9.86
C ARG A 320 -4.06 -15.19 8.73
N LEU A 321 -5.00 -16.11 8.95
CA LEU A 321 -5.44 -17.08 7.95
C LEU A 321 -6.08 -16.37 6.76
N SER A 322 -7.01 -15.42 7.00
CA SER A 322 -7.63 -14.64 5.92
C SER A 322 -6.61 -13.83 5.11
N GLY A 323 -5.66 -13.18 5.77
CA GLY A 323 -4.62 -12.40 5.09
C GLY A 323 -3.78 -13.28 4.16
N TRP A 324 -3.29 -14.41 4.66
CA TRP A 324 -2.48 -15.34 3.88
C TRP A 324 -3.32 -16.06 2.80
N GLY A 325 -4.54 -16.48 3.13
CA GLY A 325 -5.46 -17.12 2.19
C GLY A 325 -5.84 -16.20 1.04
N ASN A 326 -6.22 -14.94 1.32
CA ASN A 326 -6.56 -13.95 0.29
C ASN A 326 -5.35 -13.63 -0.61
N TYR A 327 -4.13 -13.65 -0.08
CA TYR A 327 -2.92 -13.45 -0.87
C TYR A 327 -2.68 -14.57 -1.87
N HIS A 328 -2.94 -15.83 -1.48
CA HIS A 328 -2.62 -17.00 -2.30
C HIS A 328 -3.80 -17.56 -3.10
N ARG A 329 -5.04 -17.19 -2.82
CA ARG A 329 -6.23 -17.73 -3.51
C ARG A 329 -6.32 -17.44 -5.02
N VAL A 330 -5.44 -16.60 -5.55
CA VAL A 330 -5.29 -16.31 -6.98
C VAL A 330 -4.31 -17.26 -7.67
N THR A 331 -3.83 -18.28 -6.97
CA THR A 331 -2.90 -19.30 -7.45
C THR A 331 -3.47 -20.69 -7.16
N ASP A 332 -2.85 -21.74 -7.67
CA ASP A 332 -3.17 -23.12 -7.29
C ASP A 332 -2.67 -23.41 -5.86
N ALA A 333 -3.44 -22.92 -4.88
CA ALA A 333 -3.09 -22.97 -3.47
C ALA A 333 -3.78 -24.10 -2.69
N TYR A 334 -4.57 -24.96 -3.33
CA TYR A 334 -5.43 -25.92 -2.63
C TYR A 334 -4.65 -26.84 -1.69
N ASP A 335 -3.55 -27.43 -2.14
CA ASP A 335 -2.75 -28.35 -1.32
C ASP A 335 -2.06 -27.61 -0.17
N ALA A 336 -1.55 -26.40 -0.41
CA ALA A 336 -0.99 -25.56 0.64
C ALA A 336 -2.05 -25.17 1.68
N PHE A 337 -3.27 -24.87 1.25
CA PHE A 337 -4.38 -24.55 2.15
C PHE A 337 -4.76 -25.74 3.04
N ARG A 338 -4.85 -26.94 2.47
CA ARG A 338 -5.12 -28.17 3.24
C ARG A 338 -4.00 -28.49 4.23
N ARG A 339 -2.76 -28.29 3.83
CA ARG A 339 -1.60 -28.47 4.70
C ARG A 339 -1.66 -27.51 5.90
N ILE A 340 -1.89 -26.22 5.66
CA ILE A 340 -2.02 -25.22 6.74
C ILE A 340 -3.21 -25.54 7.65
N ASP A 341 -4.36 -25.93 7.12
CA ASP A 341 -5.52 -26.32 7.94
C ASP A 341 -5.18 -27.49 8.87
N THR A 342 -4.41 -28.48 8.38
CA THR A 342 -3.96 -29.63 9.20
C THR A 342 -3.00 -29.18 10.30
N VAL A 343 -2.03 -28.34 9.97
CA VAL A 343 -1.08 -27.77 10.93
C VAL A 343 -1.80 -26.96 12.02
N VAL A 344 -2.73 -26.11 11.64
CA VAL A 344 -3.53 -25.30 12.60
C VAL A 344 -4.31 -26.20 13.57
N GLN A 345 -4.97 -27.25 13.07
CA GLN A 345 -5.68 -28.19 13.92
C GLN A 345 -4.73 -28.89 14.92
N GLY A 346 -3.58 -29.37 14.46
CA GLY A 346 -2.57 -29.98 15.34
C GLY A 346 -2.05 -29.03 16.42
N LEU A 347 -1.77 -27.78 16.04
CA LEU A 347 -1.30 -26.74 16.97
C LEU A 347 -2.37 -26.38 18.01
N LEU A 348 -3.64 -26.27 17.63
CA LEU A 348 -4.75 -26.02 18.57
C LEU A 348 -4.92 -27.18 19.56
N VAL A 349 -4.82 -28.44 19.08
CA VAL A 349 -4.83 -29.61 19.97
C VAL A 349 -3.69 -29.55 20.96
N LYS A 350 -2.46 -29.29 20.50
CA LYS A 350 -1.26 -29.15 21.33
C LYS A 350 -1.45 -28.05 22.38
N LYS A 351 -1.93 -26.86 21.96
CA LYS A 351 -2.18 -25.72 22.86
C LYS A 351 -3.21 -26.04 23.93
N MET A 352 -4.33 -26.67 23.56
CA MET A 352 -5.38 -27.00 24.53
C MET A 352 -4.94 -28.09 25.52
N ARG A 353 -4.13 -29.05 25.09
CA ARG A 353 -3.50 -30.02 26.00
C ARG A 353 -2.51 -29.35 26.98
N GLN A 354 -1.72 -28.37 26.52
CA GLN A 354 -0.84 -27.59 27.38
C GLN A 354 -1.60 -26.79 28.45
N LEU A 355 -2.77 -26.24 28.08
CA LEU A 355 -3.61 -25.48 29.02
C LEU A 355 -4.35 -26.39 30.04
N HIS A 356 -4.54 -27.65 29.69
CA HIS A 356 -5.27 -28.63 30.53
C HIS A 356 -4.48 -29.94 30.71
N PRO A 357 -3.28 -29.94 31.30
CA PRO A 357 -2.40 -31.11 31.35
C PRO A 357 -3.00 -32.30 32.15
N LYS A 358 -3.88 -32.02 33.10
CA LYS A 358 -4.50 -33.04 33.96
C LYS A 358 -5.88 -33.52 33.44
N ARG A 359 -6.36 -33.00 32.31
CA ARG A 359 -7.70 -33.37 31.78
C ARG A 359 -7.58 -34.39 30.66
N GLN A 360 -8.49 -35.34 30.61
CA GLN A 360 -8.61 -36.29 29.50
C GLN A 360 -9.00 -35.53 28.22
N TRP A 361 -8.48 -36.01 27.09
CA TRP A 361 -8.70 -35.40 25.78
C TRP A 361 -10.19 -35.22 25.44
N GLU A 362 -11.02 -36.16 25.81
CA GLU A 362 -12.46 -36.13 25.53
C GLU A 362 -13.14 -34.90 26.15
N HIS A 363 -12.76 -34.55 27.38
CA HIS A 363 -13.26 -33.33 28.05
C HIS A 363 -12.79 -32.05 27.36
N ILE A 364 -11.50 -32.02 26.95
CA ILE A 364 -10.96 -30.90 26.24
C ILE A 364 -11.67 -30.74 24.89
N ARG A 365 -11.83 -31.83 24.15
CA ARG A 365 -12.51 -31.84 22.86
C ARG A 365 -13.95 -31.32 22.98
N LYS A 366 -14.74 -31.85 23.91
CA LYS A 366 -16.13 -31.40 24.16
C LYS A 366 -16.22 -29.90 24.50
N ARG A 367 -15.21 -29.35 25.16
CA ARG A 367 -15.18 -27.93 25.57
C ARG A 367 -14.84 -26.98 24.41
N TYR A 368 -13.94 -27.35 23.50
CA TYR A 368 -13.35 -26.47 22.51
C TYR A 368 -13.73 -26.76 21.08
N TRP A 369 -14.25 -27.97 20.79
CA TRP A 369 -14.65 -28.39 19.45
C TRP A 369 -16.13 -28.76 19.40
N PHE A 370 -16.76 -28.34 18.31
CA PHE A 370 -18.12 -28.76 17.97
C PHE A 370 -18.14 -29.83 16.92
N ARG A 371 -19.04 -30.75 17.04
CA ARG A 371 -19.39 -31.68 15.96
C ARG A 371 -20.43 -31.04 15.06
N THR A 372 -20.11 -30.89 13.77
CA THR A 372 -21.08 -30.44 12.76
C THR A 372 -22.06 -31.56 12.42
N SER A 373 -23.16 -31.22 11.71
CA SER A 373 -24.11 -32.20 11.17
C SER A 373 -23.44 -33.22 10.25
N GLN A 374 -22.32 -32.84 9.61
CA GLN A 374 -21.50 -33.71 8.77
C GLN A 374 -20.44 -34.52 9.54
N GLY A 375 -20.50 -34.54 10.86
CA GLY A 375 -19.58 -35.30 11.71
C GLY A 375 -18.18 -34.70 11.90
N LYS A 376 -17.88 -33.54 11.30
CA LYS A 376 -16.57 -32.87 11.42
C LYS A 376 -16.49 -32.10 12.74
N HIS A 377 -15.30 -32.10 13.35
CA HIS A 377 -15.03 -31.29 14.55
C HIS A 377 -14.39 -29.95 14.18
N ILE A 378 -15.00 -28.85 14.62
CA ILE A 378 -14.55 -27.47 14.36
C ILE A 378 -14.21 -26.80 15.67
N PHE A 379 -13.03 -26.17 15.78
CA PHE A 379 -12.64 -25.37 16.93
C PHE A 379 -13.43 -24.05 16.93
N ALA A 380 -14.32 -23.88 17.92
CA ALA A 380 -15.24 -22.75 17.98
C ALA A 380 -15.72 -22.46 19.40
N VAL A 381 -16.25 -21.27 19.65
CA VAL A 381 -16.81 -20.88 20.95
C VAL A 381 -18.18 -21.51 21.12
N GLN A 382 -18.40 -22.22 22.25
CA GLN A 382 -19.58 -23.07 22.48
C GLN A 382 -20.93 -22.38 22.28
N ASN A 383 -21.14 -21.23 22.86
CA ASN A 383 -22.43 -20.52 22.79
C ASN A 383 -22.54 -19.57 21.59
N LYS A 384 -21.51 -19.48 20.73
CA LYS A 384 -21.46 -18.62 19.56
C LYS A 384 -20.77 -19.35 18.41
N LYS A 385 -21.48 -20.30 17.79
CA LYS A 385 -20.98 -21.11 16.66
C LYS A 385 -20.46 -20.28 15.49
N SER A 386 -20.86 -19.03 15.36
CA SER A 386 -20.33 -18.06 14.39
C SER A 386 -18.86 -17.69 14.63
N ILE A 387 -18.33 -17.91 15.86
CA ILE A 387 -16.93 -17.67 16.20
C ILE A 387 -16.17 -18.99 16.11
N GLN A 388 -15.71 -19.32 14.93
CA GLN A 388 -14.98 -20.55 14.63
C GLN A 388 -13.68 -20.23 13.85
N VAL A 389 -12.75 -21.18 13.86
CA VAL A 389 -11.53 -21.07 13.06
C VAL A 389 -11.85 -21.19 11.58
N LEU A 390 -11.34 -20.24 10.79
CA LEU A 390 -11.41 -20.25 9.34
C LEU A 390 -10.65 -21.46 8.78
N ARG A 391 -11.23 -22.11 7.79
CA ARG A 391 -10.54 -23.11 6.98
C ARG A 391 -10.11 -22.49 5.66
N LEU A 392 -8.82 -22.53 5.37
CA LEU A 392 -8.28 -22.03 4.11
C LEU A 392 -8.79 -22.87 2.92
N SER A 393 -8.88 -24.18 3.10
CA SER A 393 -9.41 -25.10 2.06
C SER A 393 -10.89 -24.88 1.70
N ALA A 394 -11.60 -24.03 2.46
CA ALA A 394 -12.96 -23.60 2.14
C ALA A 394 -13.01 -22.27 1.37
N LEU A 395 -11.87 -21.63 1.13
CA LEU A 395 -11.80 -20.40 0.34
C LEU A 395 -11.92 -20.76 -1.16
N ASN A 396 -12.78 -20.03 -1.85
CA ASN A 396 -12.84 -20.11 -3.31
C ASN A 396 -11.58 -19.47 -3.91
N LEU A 397 -11.05 -20.10 -4.95
CA LEU A 397 -10.03 -19.48 -5.79
C LEU A 397 -10.63 -18.21 -6.43
N ALA A 398 -9.81 -17.24 -6.72
CA ALA A 398 -10.22 -15.97 -7.30
C ALA A 398 -9.34 -15.63 -8.49
N GLU A 399 -9.93 -15.11 -9.53
CA GLU A 399 -9.20 -14.50 -10.63
C GLU A 399 -8.91 -13.04 -10.31
N HIS A 400 -7.71 -12.58 -10.65
CA HIS A 400 -7.34 -11.18 -10.56
C HIS A 400 -7.29 -10.55 -11.94
N LYS A 401 -8.12 -9.54 -12.16
CA LYS A 401 -8.05 -8.74 -13.38
C LYS A 401 -6.93 -7.71 -13.25
N ALA A 402 -5.89 -7.89 -14.05
CA ALA A 402 -4.74 -7.00 -14.07
C ALA A 402 -5.14 -5.57 -14.49
N ILE A 403 -4.42 -4.61 -13.93
CA ILE A 403 -4.49 -3.20 -14.38
C ILE A 403 -4.00 -3.10 -15.83
N ARG A 404 -4.60 -2.21 -16.62
CA ARG A 404 -4.16 -1.99 -18.01
C ARG A 404 -2.75 -1.43 -18.07
N THR A 405 -1.94 -1.92 -19.02
CA THR A 405 -0.66 -1.27 -19.34
C THR A 405 -0.90 0.15 -19.80
N GLY A 406 -0.13 1.10 -19.29
CA GLY A 406 -0.31 2.52 -19.62
C GLY A 406 -1.36 3.25 -18.81
N PHE A 407 -2.02 2.61 -17.85
CA PHE A 407 -2.85 3.30 -16.86
C PHE A 407 -2.04 4.38 -16.12
N HIS A 408 -2.63 5.56 -16.03
CA HIS A 408 -2.06 6.68 -15.31
C HIS A 408 -3.04 7.22 -14.27
N PRO A 409 -2.76 7.11 -12.95
CA PRO A 409 -3.74 7.38 -11.89
C PRO A 409 -4.25 8.82 -11.85
N TYR A 410 -3.50 9.77 -12.41
CA TYR A 410 -3.85 11.19 -12.46
C TYR A 410 -4.58 11.61 -13.74
N LEU A 411 -4.46 10.83 -14.83
CA LEU A 411 -5.11 11.10 -16.11
C LEU A 411 -6.35 10.23 -16.31
N ASP A 412 -6.31 8.99 -15.83
CA ASP A 412 -7.41 8.01 -15.96
C ASP A 412 -8.21 7.90 -14.66
N GLN A 413 -8.68 9.02 -14.12
CA GLN A 413 -9.36 9.06 -12.82
C GLN A 413 -10.58 8.14 -12.74
N GLU A 414 -11.42 8.11 -13.76
CA GLU A 414 -12.58 7.23 -13.82
C GLU A 414 -12.20 5.75 -13.73
N TYR A 415 -11.16 5.36 -14.48
CA TYR A 415 -10.66 3.98 -14.44
C TYR A 415 -10.03 3.63 -13.11
N TYR A 416 -9.33 4.57 -12.48
CA TYR A 416 -8.72 4.37 -11.17
C TYR A 416 -9.76 4.15 -10.07
N LEU A 417 -10.78 4.97 -10.03
CA LEU A 417 -11.89 4.83 -9.10
C LEU A 417 -12.67 3.53 -9.35
N TRP A 418 -12.92 3.21 -10.62
CA TRP A 418 -13.51 1.93 -10.99
C TRP A 418 -12.68 0.74 -10.49
N LEU A 419 -11.33 0.79 -10.60
CA LEU A 419 -10.43 -0.26 -10.10
C LEU A 419 -10.52 -0.40 -8.58
N GLN A 420 -10.48 0.69 -7.83
CA GLN A 420 -10.55 0.66 -6.38
C GLN A 420 -11.81 -0.08 -5.90
N HIS A 421 -12.93 0.12 -6.57
CA HIS A 421 -14.20 -0.46 -6.18
C HIS A 421 -14.47 -1.84 -6.77
N HIS A 422 -13.89 -2.15 -7.91
CA HIS A 422 -14.08 -3.46 -8.55
C HIS A 422 -13.26 -4.58 -7.88
N ARG A 423 -12.23 -4.22 -7.15
CA ARG A 423 -11.38 -5.19 -6.43
C ARG A 423 -11.99 -5.68 -5.11
N ASP A 424 -12.83 -4.87 -4.49
CA ASP A 424 -13.28 -5.14 -3.12
C ASP A 424 -14.67 -5.78 -2.99
N ASP A 425 -15.50 -5.75 -4.02
CA ASP A 425 -16.88 -6.22 -3.89
C ASP A 425 -17.39 -7.01 -5.09
N GLN A 426 -17.68 -8.29 -4.88
CA GLN A 426 -18.22 -9.21 -5.91
C GLN A 426 -19.75 -9.10 -6.10
N LYS A 427 -20.46 -8.29 -5.29
CA LYS A 427 -21.93 -8.23 -5.26
C LYS A 427 -22.55 -7.38 -6.37
N VAL A 428 -21.82 -6.45 -6.96
CA VAL A 428 -22.31 -5.53 -7.99
C VAL A 428 -21.42 -5.58 -9.23
N SER A 429 -21.99 -5.75 -10.42
CA SER A 429 -21.22 -5.84 -11.67
C SER A 429 -20.49 -4.53 -12.01
N GLY A 430 -19.34 -4.63 -12.71
CA GLY A 430 -18.55 -3.46 -13.09
C GLY A 430 -19.31 -2.45 -13.96
N SER A 431 -20.23 -2.91 -14.82
CA SER A 431 -21.09 -2.03 -15.63
C SER A 431 -22.10 -1.26 -14.77
N GLN A 432 -22.68 -1.91 -13.76
CA GLN A 432 -23.60 -1.27 -12.82
C GLN A 432 -22.90 -0.21 -11.98
N ARG A 433 -21.69 -0.49 -11.49
CA ARG A 433 -20.87 0.47 -10.73
C ARG A 433 -20.51 1.70 -11.56
N ARG A 434 -20.10 1.48 -12.81
CA ARG A 434 -19.83 2.58 -13.73
C ARG A 434 -21.05 3.44 -13.96
N ALA A 435 -22.23 2.84 -14.09
CA ALA A 435 -23.48 3.58 -14.25
C ALA A 435 -23.79 4.44 -13.02
N VAL A 436 -23.63 3.91 -11.81
CA VAL A 436 -23.79 4.66 -10.55
C VAL A 436 -22.81 5.83 -10.48
N TRP A 437 -21.53 5.60 -10.81
CA TRP A 437 -20.48 6.63 -10.80
C TRP A 437 -20.80 7.78 -11.76
N ILE A 438 -21.15 7.45 -13.00
CA ILE A 438 -21.49 8.45 -14.03
C ILE A 438 -22.73 9.25 -13.61
N HIS A 439 -23.74 8.57 -13.06
CA HIS A 439 -24.96 9.21 -12.59
C HIS A 439 -24.69 10.23 -11.46
N GLN A 440 -23.74 9.94 -10.58
CA GLN A 440 -23.33 10.84 -9.49
C GLN A 440 -22.29 11.90 -9.92
N SER A 441 -21.81 11.87 -11.17
CA SER A 441 -20.78 12.78 -11.68
C SER A 441 -19.53 12.85 -10.78
N GLY A 442 -19.14 11.70 -10.15
CA GLY A 442 -18.00 11.62 -9.26
C GLY A 442 -18.16 12.33 -7.91
N LYS A 443 -19.38 12.69 -7.51
CA LYS A 443 -19.67 13.34 -6.23
C LYS A 443 -20.26 12.36 -5.23
N CYS A 444 -19.93 12.54 -3.95
CA CYS A 444 -20.50 11.77 -2.86
C CYS A 444 -22.01 12.00 -2.76
N TYR A 445 -22.79 10.93 -2.69
CA TYR A 445 -24.24 11.00 -2.58
C TYR A 445 -24.72 11.71 -1.31
N TYR A 446 -23.97 11.55 -0.20
CA TYR A 446 -24.36 12.11 1.10
C TYR A 446 -23.97 13.59 1.25
N CYS A 447 -22.71 13.95 1.01
CA CYS A 447 -22.22 15.32 1.25
C CYS A 447 -22.12 16.19 -0.01
N GLY A 448 -22.35 15.63 -1.22
CA GLY A 448 -22.28 16.35 -2.48
C GLY A 448 -20.87 16.73 -2.95
N LEU A 449 -19.85 16.55 -2.13
CA LEU A 449 -18.47 16.91 -2.46
C LEU A 449 -17.84 15.92 -3.45
N PRO A 450 -16.89 16.38 -4.30
CA PRO A 450 -16.15 15.49 -5.18
C PRO A 450 -15.44 14.38 -4.42
N MET A 451 -15.43 13.17 -4.97
CA MET A 451 -14.68 12.03 -4.45
C MET A 451 -13.29 12.02 -5.10
N LEU A 452 -12.25 12.24 -4.31
CA LEU A 452 -10.87 12.35 -4.78
C LEU A 452 -10.13 11.02 -4.71
N LEU A 453 -9.01 10.94 -5.44
CA LEU A 453 -8.17 9.76 -5.60
C LEU A 453 -7.57 9.20 -4.30
N ASP A 454 -7.39 10.03 -3.28
CA ASP A 454 -6.78 9.69 -2.00
C ASP A 454 -7.82 9.42 -0.90
N GLN A 455 -9.10 9.52 -1.22
CA GLN A 455 -10.19 9.30 -0.28
C GLN A 455 -10.69 7.85 -0.33
N GLU A 456 -10.97 7.30 0.85
CA GLU A 456 -11.69 6.03 0.93
C GLU A 456 -13.18 6.27 0.64
N ILE A 457 -13.69 5.59 -0.40
CA ILE A 457 -15.10 5.65 -0.80
C ILE A 457 -15.71 4.26 -0.75
N GLU A 458 -17.00 4.20 -0.45
CA GLU A 458 -17.78 2.96 -0.37
C GLU A 458 -19.00 3.03 -1.27
N LEU A 459 -19.41 1.87 -1.81
CA LEU A 459 -20.65 1.71 -2.54
C LEU A 459 -21.70 1.15 -1.58
N VAL A 460 -22.73 1.90 -1.30
CA VAL A 460 -23.77 1.56 -0.31
C VAL A 460 -25.14 1.47 -0.95
N GLU A 461 -26.05 0.74 -0.33
CA GLU A 461 -27.48 0.78 -0.69
C GLU A 461 -28.10 2.07 -0.15
N ILE A 462 -28.83 2.81 -1.01
CA ILE A 462 -29.58 4.02 -0.62
C ILE A 462 -30.72 3.65 0.34
N LYS A 463 -31.38 2.53 0.04
CA LYS A 463 -32.43 1.93 0.90
C LYS A 463 -32.00 0.51 1.23
N PRO A 464 -31.52 0.25 2.46
CA PRO A 464 -31.08 -1.08 2.88
C PRO A 464 -32.16 -2.14 2.65
N GLY A 465 -31.76 -3.29 2.10
CA GLY A 465 -32.66 -4.42 1.83
C GLY A 465 -33.44 -4.38 0.50
N ASN A 466 -33.35 -3.29 -0.29
CA ASN A 466 -34.00 -3.20 -1.59
C ASN A 466 -33.15 -3.74 -2.77
N GLY A 467 -32.04 -4.40 -2.46
CA GLY A 467 -31.15 -5.06 -3.41
C GLY A 467 -30.22 -4.13 -4.17
N HIS A 468 -29.24 -4.74 -4.84
CA HIS A 468 -28.09 -4.06 -5.46
C HIS A 468 -28.40 -3.55 -6.90
N LYS A 469 -29.60 -3.01 -7.16
CA LYS A 469 -29.91 -2.36 -8.44
C LYS A 469 -29.20 -1.00 -8.52
N PRO A 470 -28.72 -0.55 -9.70
CA PRO A 470 -27.99 0.72 -9.83
C PRO A 470 -28.71 1.94 -9.25
N GLN A 471 -30.05 1.95 -9.33
CA GLN A 471 -30.90 3.03 -8.80
C GLN A 471 -30.97 3.05 -7.27
N ASN A 472 -30.61 1.95 -6.61
CA ASN A 472 -30.57 1.82 -5.15
C ASN A 472 -29.14 1.83 -4.60
N MET A 473 -28.14 2.10 -5.44
CA MET A 473 -26.74 2.13 -5.05
C MET A 473 -26.18 3.54 -5.16
N ALA A 474 -25.32 3.91 -4.22
CA ALA A 474 -24.63 5.19 -4.25
C ALA A 474 -23.20 5.07 -3.74
N TYR A 475 -22.30 5.84 -4.34
CA TYR A 475 -20.95 6.04 -3.80
C TYR A 475 -20.97 7.14 -2.75
N ILE A 476 -20.36 6.88 -1.62
CA ILE A 476 -20.16 7.84 -0.54
C ILE A 476 -18.71 7.78 -0.06
N HIS A 477 -18.23 8.86 0.54
CA HIS A 477 -16.99 8.77 1.31
C HIS A 477 -17.21 7.80 2.47
N LYS A 478 -16.27 6.92 2.73
CA LYS A 478 -16.35 5.95 3.85
C LYS A 478 -16.67 6.61 5.19
N ARG A 479 -16.18 7.82 5.37
CA ARG A 479 -16.48 8.64 6.53
C ARG A 479 -17.94 9.08 6.60
N CYS A 480 -18.56 9.45 5.47
CA CYS A 480 -19.96 9.80 5.43
C CYS A 480 -20.86 8.62 5.83
N ASN A 481 -20.38 7.38 5.69
CA ASN A 481 -21.09 6.19 6.18
C ASN A 481 -21.16 6.15 7.71
N TYR A 482 -20.09 6.59 8.40
CA TYR A 482 -20.10 6.70 9.87
C TYR A 482 -21.05 7.81 10.36
N ASP A 483 -21.16 8.90 9.60
CA ASP A 483 -22.06 10.01 9.94
C ASP A 483 -23.54 9.59 9.76
N ILE A 484 -23.89 8.85 8.70
CA ILE A 484 -25.22 8.28 8.47
C ILE A 484 -25.62 7.36 9.63
N VAL A 485 -24.72 6.47 10.07
CA VAL A 485 -24.99 5.55 11.18
C VAL A 485 -25.15 6.28 12.52
N ARG A 486 -24.53 7.46 12.68
CA ARG A 486 -24.69 8.31 13.86
C ARG A 486 -26.02 9.08 13.83
N ASP A 487 -26.41 9.61 12.70
CA ASP A 487 -27.68 10.34 12.53
C ASP A 487 -28.90 9.41 12.77
N GLU A 488 -28.83 8.13 12.38
CA GLU A 488 -29.87 7.14 12.69
C GLU A 488 -29.93 6.74 14.17
N SER A 489 -28.86 6.99 14.94
CA SER A 489 -28.79 6.71 16.38
C SER A 489 -28.99 7.92 17.29
N ALA A 490 -29.06 9.12 16.72
CA ALA A 490 -29.18 10.40 17.43
C ALA A 490 -30.58 11.03 17.29
N ASP A 491 -31.59 10.33 17.76
CA ASP A 491 -32.84 10.97 18.16
C ASP A 491 -32.73 11.45 19.61
N THR A 492 -31.81 12.38 19.86
CA THR A 492 -31.73 13.16 21.11
C THR A 492 -31.36 14.60 20.74
N GLY A 493 -32.39 15.45 20.73
CA GLY A 493 -32.29 16.86 20.42
C GLY A 493 -31.21 17.60 21.20
N VAL A 494 -30.23 18.08 20.45
CA VAL A 494 -29.41 19.23 20.83
C VAL A 494 -29.48 20.20 19.68
N ASP A 495 -30.14 21.33 19.92
CA ASP A 495 -30.35 22.41 18.97
C ASP A 495 -29.00 23.12 18.73
N VAL A 496 -28.39 22.82 17.58
CA VAL A 496 -27.06 23.37 17.20
C VAL A 496 -27.14 24.88 16.88
N ILE A 497 -28.35 25.43 16.71
CA ILE A 497 -28.57 26.86 16.41
C ILE A 497 -28.36 27.73 17.66
N ALA A 498 -28.61 27.17 18.86
CA ALA A 498 -28.42 27.90 20.12
C ALA A 498 -26.96 28.10 20.53
N LEU A 499 -26.01 27.39 19.91
CA LEU A 499 -24.55 27.53 20.17
C LEU A 499 -23.86 28.59 19.30
N LEU A 500 -24.57 29.15 18.32
CA LEU A 500 -23.99 30.15 17.39
C LEU A 500 -24.21 31.61 17.88
N ASP A 501 -25.05 31.83 18.89
CA ASP A 501 -25.37 33.19 19.40
C ASP A 501 -24.43 33.69 20.53
N GLU A 502 -23.47 32.86 20.99
CA GLU A 502 -22.55 33.26 22.10
C GLU A 502 -21.16 33.76 21.67
N VAL A 503 -20.91 34.03 20.41
CA VAL A 503 -19.61 34.61 19.98
C VAL A 503 -19.74 36.06 19.61
N THR A 504 -19.77 36.92 20.61
CA THR A 504 -19.56 38.37 20.47
C THR A 504 -18.09 38.69 20.63
N GLU A 505 -17.61 39.50 19.65
CA GLU A 505 -16.36 40.26 19.62
C GLU A 505 -15.02 39.50 19.47
N LEU A 506 -14.57 39.41 18.22
CA LEU A 506 -13.18 39.13 17.89
C LEU A 506 -12.46 40.40 17.40
N PRO A 507 -11.17 40.60 17.74
CA PRO A 507 -10.42 41.78 17.30
C PRO A 507 -10.14 41.74 15.80
N GLU A 508 -10.22 42.88 15.14
CA GLU A 508 -9.82 43.09 13.75
C GLU A 508 -8.34 42.70 13.57
N VAL A 509 -8.10 41.58 12.94
CA VAL A 509 -6.77 41.20 12.45
C VAL A 509 -6.88 41.20 10.93
N GLU A 510 -6.10 42.03 10.27
CA GLU A 510 -5.87 42.02 8.82
C GLU A 510 -5.13 40.70 8.42
N ASP A 511 -5.82 39.60 8.50
CA ASP A 511 -5.34 38.31 8.04
C ASP A 511 -6.18 37.90 6.82
N PRO A 512 -5.65 37.97 5.60
CA PRO A 512 -6.40 37.66 4.38
C PRO A 512 -6.89 36.19 4.35
N TYR A 513 -6.35 35.36 5.22
CA TYR A 513 -6.75 33.96 5.34
C TYR A 513 -7.70 33.69 6.52
N TYR A 514 -8.12 34.74 7.24
CA TYR A 514 -9.07 34.59 8.34
C TYR A 514 -10.38 33.92 7.93
N PRO A 515 -11.02 34.24 6.78
CA PRO A 515 -12.23 33.57 6.33
C PRO A 515 -12.02 32.07 6.10
N LEU A 516 -10.89 31.67 5.52
CA LEU A 516 -10.56 30.26 5.27
C LEU A 516 -10.30 29.52 6.60
N ARG A 517 -9.66 30.16 7.57
CA ARG A 517 -9.43 29.61 8.89
C ARG A 517 -10.73 29.41 9.66
N GLU A 518 -11.66 30.36 9.61
CA GLU A 518 -12.99 30.25 10.19
C GLU A 518 -13.82 29.17 9.48
N PHE A 519 -13.77 29.11 8.18
CA PHE A 519 -14.40 28.02 7.42
C PHE A 519 -13.94 26.64 7.92
N PHE A 520 -12.62 26.43 8.10
CA PHE A 520 -12.11 25.15 8.63
C PHE A 520 -12.44 24.93 10.11
N ARG A 521 -12.58 26.00 10.90
CA ARG A 521 -13.00 25.92 12.31
C ARG A 521 -14.47 25.52 12.43
N LEU A 522 -15.32 26.07 11.60
CA LEU A 522 -16.77 25.84 11.57
C LEU A 522 -17.13 24.52 10.85
N CYS A 523 -16.28 24.06 9.92
CA CYS A 523 -16.44 22.74 9.33
C CYS A 523 -16.13 21.66 10.35
N SER A 524 -17.12 21.25 11.12
CA SER A 524 -17.08 20.06 11.99
C SER A 524 -16.87 18.76 11.19
N ARG A 525 -17.00 18.83 9.87
CA ARG A 525 -16.80 17.75 8.90
C ARG A 525 -15.37 17.78 8.37
N SER A 526 -14.56 16.85 8.73
CA SER A 526 -13.24 16.62 8.14
C SER A 526 -13.29 15.29 7.36
N PRO A 527 -12.74 15.22 6.13
CA PRO A 527 -12.03 16.26 5.41
C PRO A 527 -12.95 17.12 4.53
N VAL A 528 -12.67 18.41 4.49
CA VAL A 528 -13.22 19.32 3.49
C VAL A 528 -12.24 19.38 2.32
N THR A 529 -12.70 19.12 1.10
CA THR A 529 -11.95 19.36 -0.11
C THR A 529 -12.46 20.64 -0.74
N LEU A 530 -11.57 21.60 -0.94
CA LEU A 530 -11.85 22.86 -1.60
C LEU A 530 -11.10 22.89 -2.92
N THR A 531 -11.76 23.34 -3.99
CA THR A 531 -11.09 23.75 -5.23
C THR A 531 -10.42 25.11 -5.05
N PHE A 532 -9.55 25.50 -5.96
CA PHE A 532 -9.01 26.88 -5.94
C PHE A 532 -10.12 27.92 -5.99
N SER A 533 -11.17 27.68 -6.78
CA SER A 533 -12.34 28.56 -6.87
C SER A 533 -13.10 28.63 -5.54
N ASP A 534 -13.25 27.52 -4.82
CA ASP A 534 -13.88 27.51 -3.50
C ASP A 534 -13.06 28.31 -2.48
N ILE A 535 -11.74 28.24 -2.58
CA ILE A 535 -10.84 28.99 -1.70
C ILE A 535 -10.90 30.48 -2.02
N GLU A 536 -10.86 30.85 -3.31
CA GLU A 536 -11.02 32.25 -3.76
C GLU A 536 -12.36 32.83 -3.29
N GLU A 537 -13.45 32.07 -3.37
CA GLU A 537 -14.76 32.48 -2.87
C GLU A 537 -14.78 32.67 -1.36
N ILE A 538 -14.12 31.81 -0.60
CA ILE A 538 -14.04 31.88 0.87
C ILE A 538 -13.19 33.07 1.33
N ILE A 539 -12.05 33.34 0.67
CA ILE A 539 -11.15 34.45 1.03
C ILE A 539 -11.65 35.79 0.46
N GLY A 540 -12.53 35.76 -0.54
CA GLY A 540 -13.02 36.97 -1.22
C GLY A 540 -11.97 37.66 -2.10
N ASP A 541 -10.89 36.94 -2.47
CA ASP A 541 -9.81 37.47 -3.31
C ASP A 541 -9.25 36.38 -4.22
N ARG A 542 -8.62 36.75 -5.32
CA ARG A 542 -7.97 35.82 -6.24
C ARG A 542 -6.64 35.32 -5.66
N LEU A 543 -6.42 34.00 -5.71
CA LEU A 543 -5.18 33.35 -5.32
C LEU A 543 -4.04 33.57 -6.31
#